data_02459b67781e5ed0fb78c0c8b30329e5
#
_entry.id   02459b67781e5ed0fb78c0c8b30329e5
#
_cell.length_a   1.000
_cell.length_b   1.000
_cell.length_c   1.000
_cell.angle_alpha   90.00
_cell.angle_beta   90.00
_cell.angle_gamma   90.00
#
_symmetry.space_group_name_H-M   'P 1'
#
loop_
_entity.id
_entity.type
_entity.pdbx_description
1 polymer ?
#
loop_
_entity_poly.entity_id
_entity_poly.type
_entity_poly.pdbx_seq_one_letter_code
_entity_poly.pdbx_strand_id
1 'polypeptide(L)'
;MEIMMFVVADPEVDAGEVDQQAVAEWDRVKAEQGVLKRAMRLRPADEAVTVRVRGGETIVTDGPFTESKEWIAGYDILEVDDLEQAVELAKGDLLARHGALELRPFWPLDGEE
;
A
#
# COMPACT_ATOMS: atom_id res chain seq x y z
N MET A 1 -10.93 1.85 13.75
CA MET A 1 -11.25 1.95 12.31
C MET A 1 -10.14 1.30 11.49
N GLU A 2 -10.52 0.65 10.43
CA GLU A 2 -9.52 0.05 9.53
C GLU A 2 -9.17 1.00 8.40
N ILE A 3 -7.90 1.03 8.08
CA ILE A 3 -7.36 1.89 7.02
C ILE A 3 -6.46 1.06 6.13
N MET A 4 -6.59 1.24 4.82
CA MET A 4 -5.64 0.72 3.83
C MET A 4 -4.48 1.70 3.73
N MET A 5 -3.26 1.21 3.90
CA MET A 5 -2.06 2.00 3.64
C MET A 5 -1.38 1.40 2.42
N PHE A 6 -1.41 2.13 1.30
CA PHE A 6 -0.70 1.73 0.10
C PHE A 6 0.75 2.16 0.20
N VAL A 7 1.65 1.23 -0.11
CA VAL A 7 3.07 1.54 -0.22
C VAL A 7 3.34 1.89 -1.68
N VAL A 8 3.68 3.15 -1.92
CA VAL A 8 3.90 3.68 -3.27
C VAL A 8 5.40 3.82 -3.48
N ALA A 9 5.92 3.10 -4.47
CA ALA A 9 7.33 3.19 -4.86
C ALA A 9 7.50 4.31 -5.87
N ASP A 10 8.56 5.12 -5.69
CA ASP A 10 8.91 6.21 -6.58
C ASP A 10 10.39 6.06 -6.98
N PRO A 11 10.68 5.74 -8.25
CA PRO A 11 12.05 5.51 -8.69
C PRO A 11 12.90 6.79 -8.71
N GLU A 12 12.27 7.96 -8.61
CA GLU A 12 13.00 9.23 -8.56
C GLU A 12 13.50 9.56 -7.15
N VAL A 13 13.05 8.81 -6.14
CA VAL A 13 13.53 8.99 -4.77
C VAL A 13 14.79 8.15 -4.57
N ASP A 14 15.90 8.82 -4.27
CA ASP A 14 17.16 8.15 -3.98
C ASP A 14 17.36 8.08 -2.47
N ALA A 15 16.81 7.04 -1.87
CA ALA A 15 16.92 6.79 -0.43
C ALA A 15 17.76 5.54 -0.13
N GLY A 16 18.44 5.01 -1.16
CA GLY A 16 19.20 3.77 -1.06
C GLY A 16 18.32 2.54 -1.12
N GLU A 17 18.87 1.40 -0.80
CA GLU A 17 18.13 0.16 -0.78
C GLU A 17 17.23 0.07 0.47
N VAL A 18 16.09 -0.58 0.31
CA VAL A 18 15.18 -0.84 1.43
C VAL A 18 15.80 -1.89 2.34
N ASP A 19 15.89 -1.58 3.62
CA ASP A 19 16.34 -2.54 4.63
C ASP A 19 15.17 -3.47 4.95
N GLN A 20 15.18 -4.65 4.33
CA GLN A 20 14.10 -5.63 4.49
C GLN A 20 13.98 -6.17 5.90
N GLN A 21 15.09 -6.25 6.65
CA GLN A 21 15.04 -6.67 8.05
C GLN A 21 14.34 -5.63 8.90
N ALA A 22 14.60 -4.35 8.65
CA ALA A 22 13.94 -3.26 9.37
C ALA A 22 12.44 -3.22 9.06
N VAL A 23 12.06 -3.48 7.80
CA VAL A 23 10.63 -3.59 7.42
C VAL A 23 9.97 -4.73 8.18
N ALA A 24 10.58 -5.91 8.20
CA ALA A 24 10.04 -7.07 8.88
C ALA A 24 9.90 -6.81 10.39
N GLU A 25 10.87 -6.15 10.99
CA GLU A 25 10.84 -5.82 12.42
C GLU A 25 9.71 -4.83 12.73
N TRP A 26 9.55 -3.80 11.92
CA TRP A 26 8.46 -2.83 12.08
C TRP A 26 7.11 -3.54 11.99
N ASP A 27 6.93 -4.40 10.97
CA ASP A 27 5.71 -5.17 10.79
C ASP A 27 5.42 -6.06 12.00
N ARG A 28 6.45 -6.75 12.51
CA ARG A 28 6.31 -7.62 13.68
C ARG A 28 5.85 -6.83 14.91
N VAL A 29 6.50 -5.70 15.18
CA VAL A 29 6.18 -4.88 16.36
C VAL A 29 4.76 -4.34 16.25
N LYS A 30 4.37 -3.82 15.07
CA LYS A 30 3.03 -3.25 14.88
C LYS A 30 1.95 -4.34 14.91
N ALA A 31 2.25 -5.54 14.44
CA ALA A 31 1.33 -6.67 14.54
C ALA A 31 1.12 -7.07 16.01
N GLU A 32 2.19 -7.11 16.81
CA GLU A 32 2.08 -7.42 18.24
C GLU A 32 1.28 -6.37 18.99
N GLN A 33 1.36 -5.11 18.56
CA GLN A 33 0.58 -4.01 19.15
C GLN A 33 -0.89 -4.03 18.72
N GLY A 34 -1.27 -4.92 17.79
CA GLY A 34 -2.63 -5.00 17.27
C GLY A 34 -2.97 -3.92 16.26
N VAL A 35 -1.98 -3.16 15.81
CA VAL A 35 -2.16 -2.05 14.87
C VAL A 35 -2.07 -2.52 13.42
N LEU A 36 -1.14 -3.42 13.14
CA LEU A 36 -0.98 -3.98 11.79
C LEU A 36 -1.74 -5.31 11.69
N LYS A 37 -2.77 -5.33 10.85
CA LYS A 37 -3.60 -6.52 10.64
C LYS A 37 -3.03 -7.42 9.54
N ARG A 38 -2.47 -6.82 8.50
CA ARG A 38 -1.91 -7.54 7.37
C ARG A 38 -0.97 -6.62 6.60
N ALA A 39 0.13 -7.18 6.11
CA ALA A 39 1.07 -6.49 5.24
C ALA A 39 1.49 -7.46 4.13
N MET A 40 1.45 -6.99 2.88
CA MET A 40 1.85 -7.81 1.74
C MET A 40 2.60 -6.95 0.74
N ARG A 41 3.67 -7.52 0.19
CA ARG A 41 4.39 -6.93 -0.93
C ARG A 41 3.80 -7.48 -2.23
N LEU A 42 3.68 -6.63 -3.23
CA LEU A 42 3.21 -7.03 -4.56
C LEU A 42 4.40 -7.37 -5.47
N ARG A 43 4.13 -8.21 -6.46
CA ARG A 43 5.09 -8.44 -7.55
C ARG A 43 5.29 -7.14 -8.31
N PRO A 44 6.42 -6.98 -9.04
CA PRO A 44 6.67 -5.76 -9.80
C PRO A 44 5.54 -5.40 -10.76
N ALA A 45 5.39 -4.09 -11.03
CA ALA A 45 4.28 -3.59 -11.85
C ALA A 45 4.24 -4.18 -13.26
N ASP A 46 5.38 -4.57 -13.83
CA ASP A 46 5.44 -5.19 -15.16
C ASP A 46 4.83 -6.60 -15.20
N GLU A 47 4.56 -7.19 -14.03
CA GLU A 47 3.87 -8.49 -13.93
C GLU A 47 2.36 -8.31 -13.71
N ALA A 48 1.86 -7.08 -13.69
CA ALA A 48 0.43 -6.83 -13.55
C ALA A 48 -0.32 -7.18 -14.83
N VAL A 49 -1.61 -7.48 -14.68
CA VAL A 49 -2.51 -7.71 -15.81
C VAL A 49 -3.75 -6.87 -15.55
N THR A 50 -4.19 -6.13 -16.57
CA THR A 50 -5.38 -5.28 -16.48
C THR A 50 -6.47 -5.87 -17.37
N VAL A 51 -7.69 -5.98 -16.82
CA VAL A 51 -8.86 -6.50 -17.54
C VAL A 51 -9.89 -5.38 -17.67
N ARG A 52 -10.37 -5.15 -18.88
CA ARG A 52 -11.47 -4.21 -19.16
C ARG A 52 -12.54 -4.93 -19.94
N VAL A 53 -13.79 -4.55 -19.72
CA VAL A 53 -14.91 -4.99 -20.56
C VAL A 53 -15.54 -3.72 -21.13
N ARG A 54 -15.56 -3.61 -22.44
CA ARG A 54 -16.11 -2.44 -23.15
C ARG A 54 -16.96 -2.92 -24.31
N GLY A 55 -18.22 -2.47 -24.37
CA GLY A 55 -19.13 -2.88 -25.43
C GLY A 55 -19.33 -4.37 -25.53
N GLY A 56 -19.31 -5.10 -24.42
CA GLY A 56 -19.43 -6.56 -24.38
C GLY A 56 -18.12 -7.30 -24.70
N GLU A 57 -17.06 -6.58 -24.98
CA GLU A 57 -15.77 -7.15 -25.35
C GLU A 57 -14.80 -7.12 -24.17
N THR A 58 -14.13 -8.25 -23.94
CA THR A 58 -13.12 -8.36 -22.89
C THR A 58 -11.75 -8.02 -23.43
N ILE A 59 -11.08 -7.07 -22.79
CA ILE A 59 -9.75 -6.60 -23.17
C ILE A 59 -8.80 -6.91 -22.02
N VAL A 60 -7.78 -7.70 -22.29
CA VAL A 60 -6.76 -8.07 -21.30
C VAL A 60 -5.43 -7.49 -21.78
N THR A 61 -4.80 -6.68 -20.97
CA THR A 61 -3.50 -6.07 -21.28
C THR A 61 -2.50 -6.34 -20.18
N ASP A 62 -1.25 -6.55 -20.57
CA ASP A 62 -0.16 -6.67 -19.62
C ASP A 62 0.19 -5.28 -19.08
N GLY A 63 0.54 -5.26 -17.80
CA GLY A 63 0.93 -4.03 -17.13
C GLY A 63 -0.20 -3.45 -16.26
N PRO A 64 0.12 -2.44 -15.46
CA PRO A 64 -0.87 -1.81 -14.57
C PRO A 64 -1.87 -0.96 -15.35
N PHE A 65 -3.02 -0.70 -14.72
CA PHE A 65 -4.08 0.13 -15.30
C PHE A 65 -3.57 1.52 -15.70
N THR A 66 -2.77 2.11 -14.84
CA THR A 66 -2.18 3.44 -15.08
C THR A 66 -0.68 3.31 -15.23
N GLU A 67 -0.14 3.80 -16.34
CA GLU A 67 1.29 3.94 -16.49
C GLU A 67 1.73 5.19 -15.74
N SER A 68 2.58 5.00 -14.74
CA SER A 68 3.07 6.06 -13.88
C SER A 68 4.49 5.73 -13.47
N LYS A 69 5.27 6.76 -13.17
CA LYS A 69 6.59 6.57 -12.57
C LYS A 69 6.48 6.00 -11.17
N GLU A 70 5.38 6.32 -10.48
CA GLU A 70 5.09 5.78 -9.16
C GLU A 70 4.16 4.57 -9.33
N TRP A 71 4.36 3.54 -8.53
CA TRP A 71 3.49 2.37 -8.56
C TRP A 71 3.27 1.84 -7.14
N ILE A 72 2.16 1.13 -6.98
CA ILE A 72 1.84 0.50 -5.70
C ILE A 72 2.69 -0.77 -5.56
N ALA A 73 3.57 -0.78 -4.59
CA ALA A 73 4.50 -1.88 -4.34
C ALA A 73 4.00 -2.86 -3.30
N GLY A 74 3.04 -2.46 -2.49
CA GLY A 74 2.48 -3.29 -1.44
C GLY A 74 1.39 -2.56 -0.68
N TYR A 75 0.87 -3.22 0.35
CA TYR A 75 -0.15 -2.61 1.18
C TYR A 75 -0.06 -3.14 2.61
N ASP A 76 -0.54 -2.32 3.54
CA ASP A 76 -0.77 -2.68 4.92
C ASP A 76 -2.21 -2.38 5.27
N ILE A 77 -2.83 -3.23 6.09
CA ILE A 77 -4.14 -2.95 6.66
C ILE A 77 -3.91 -2.62 8.12
N LEU A 78 -4.30 -1.41 8.52
CA LEU A 78 -4.10 -0.89 9.86
C LEU A 78 -5.40 -0.84 10.64
N GLU A 79 -5.34 -1.18 11.93
CA GLU A 79 -6.43 -0.95 12.87
C GLU A 79 -6.00 0.17 13.82
N VAL A 80 -6.66 1.31 13.72
CA VAL A 80 -6.31 2.54 14.45
C VAL A 80 -7.58 3.20 14.99
N ASP A 81 -7.41 4.13 15.91
CA ASP A 81 -8.53 4.86 16.49
C ASP A 81 -9.08 5.91 15.51
N ASP A 82 -8.18 6.53 14.75
CA ASP A 82 -8.54 7.58 13.80
C ASP A 82 -7.46 7.75 12.74
N LEU A 83 -7.73 8.62 11.76
CA LEU A 83 -6.78 8.87 10.66
C LEU A 83 -5.49 9.54 11.17
N GLU A 84 -5.58 10.36 12.20
CA GLU A 84 -4.39 11.02 12.76
C GLU A 84 -3.41 9.99 13.31
N GLN A 85 -3.90 8.97 13.99
CA GLN A 85 -3.03 7.88 14.47
C GLN A 85 -2.36 7.17 13.31
N ALA A 86 -3.08 6.91 12.22
CA ALA A 86 -2.50 6.29 11.03
C ALA A 86 -1.39 7.17 10.42
N VAL A 87 -1.59 8.48 10.38
CA VAL A 87 -0.57 9.42 9.89
C VAL A 87 0.68 9.36 10.76
N GLU A 88 0.52 9.33 12.08
CA GLU A 88 1.67 9.24 12.99
C GLU A 88 2.42 7.92 12.80
N LEU A 89 1.71 6.82 12.59
CA LEU A 89 2.34 5.53 12.28
C LEU A 89 3.12 5.60 10.98
N ALA A 90 2.53 6.19 9.95
CA ALA A 90 3.16 6.29 8.63
C ALA A 90 4.45 7.12 8.67
N LYS A 91 4.48 8.18 9.48
CA LYS A 91 5.68 9.00 9.65
C LYS A 91 6.86 8.19 10.17
N GLY A 92 6.59 7.17 10.99
CA GLY A 92 7.63 6.31 11.56
C GLY A 92 8.02 5.13 10.68
N ASP A 93 7.30 4.91 9.59
CA ASP A 93 7.57 3.80 8.68
C ASP A 93 8.69 4.19 7.72
N LEU A 94 9.74 3.39 7.69
CA LEU A 94 10.90 3.68 6.84
C LEU A 94 10.53 3.75 5.35
N LEU A 95 9.46 3.07 4.92
CA LEU A 95 9.04 3.07 3.51
C LEU A 95 8.54 4.43 3.04
N ALA A 96 8.13 5.32 3.95
CA ALA A 96 7.77 6.69 3.58
C ALA A 96 8.94 7.45 2.95
N ARG A 97 10.16 7.07 3.26
CA ARG A 97 11.37 7.71 2.71
C ARG A 97 11.74 7.19 1.33
N HIS A 98 11.21 6.03 0.94
CA HIS A 98 11.51 5.40 -0.34
C HIS A 98 10.44 5.70 -1.40
N GLY A 99 9.43 6.44 -1.05
CA GLY A 99 8.35 6.81 -1.94
C GLY A 99 7.29 7.55 -1.17
N ALA A 100 6.10 6.99 -1.10
CA ALA A 100 4.99 7.58 -0.36
C ALA A 100 4.15 6.49 0.28
N LEU A 101 3.42 6.87 1.32
CA LEU A 101 2.41 6.01 1.93
C LEU A 101 1.07 6.74 1.77
N GLU A 102 0.13 6.08 1.10
CA GLU A 102 -1.20 6.64 0.92
C GLU A 102 -2.17 5.95 1.88
N LEU A 103 -2.85 6.73 2.69
CA LEU A 103 -3.77 6.23 3.71
C LEU A 103 -5.21 6.46 3.24
N ARG A 104 -6.00 5.38 3.18
CA ARG A 104 -7.40 5.46 2.78
C ARG A 104 -8.26 4.66 3.74
N PRO A 105 -9.13 5.33 4.51
CA PRO A 105 -10.09 4.60 5.35
C PRO A 105 -10.98 3.71 4.49
N PHE A 106 -11.31 2.54 5.03
CA PHE A 106 -12.27 1.68 4.35
C PHE A 106 -13.67 2.28 4.45
N TRP A 107 -14.44 2.07 3.41
CA TRP A 107 -15.82 2.50 3.36
C TRP A 107 -16.69 1.26 3.16
N PRO A 108 -17.31 0.72 4.23
CA PRO A 108 -18.12 -0.50 4.08
C PRO A 108 -19.26 -0.31 3.08
N LEU A 109 -19.57 -1.38 2.37
CA LEU A 109 -20.61 -1.34 1.33
C LEU A 109 -22.00 -1.08 1.90
N ASP A 110 -22.21 -1.32 3.19
CA ASP A 110 -23.47 -1.01 3.87
C ASP A 110 -23.63 0.48 4.22
N GLY A 111 -22.60 1.29 3.94
CA GLY A 111 -22.62 2.73 4.18
C GLY A 111 -22.26 3.12 5.61
N GLU A 112 -21.91 2.18 6.47
CA GLU A 112 -21.44 2.49 7.82
C GLU A 112 -19.93 2.74 7.81
N GLU A 113 -19.48 3.75 8.52
CA GLU A 113 -18.07 4.11 8.62
C GLU A 113 -17.44 3.63 9.92
#